data_e80380d1c3a018aefe8d94c32512ed8e
#
_entry.id   e80380d1c3a018aefe8d94c32512ed8e
#
_cell.length_a   1.000
_cell.length_b   1.000
_cell.length_c   1.000
_cell.angle_alpha   90.00
_cell.angle_beta   90.00
_cell.angle_gamma   90.00
#
_symmetry.space_group_name_H-M   'P 1'
#
loop_
_entity.id
_entity.type
_entity.pdbx_description
1 polymer ?
#
loop_
_entity_poly.entity_id
_entity_poly.type
_entity_poly.pdbx_seq_one_letter_code
_entity_poly.pdbx_strand_id
1 'polypeptide(L)'
;YLRETSLSPNPVNAISEDKDGNLWVGTVEGGLNKKSKGSDEFIHYTFDQNNPTSISNNSIRGILIDSENHLWAYTWGVGINELNLNIPHNQTFQRHIREDSIGLEGDFLSSACEDTMNNGLWFGTTRGLHFYHKKTKRFTRVLFDRSDNEFDAVGSIIIDRKKRLWMGTSEGVFIMDLHSFSISSAQFSYTYLKHKLTEPTSLQLEKINCIIEDHNGTIWLGANGNGLYQLAEENGTQFTFHNYTRKDGLPNNTIIGIVEDKTGHLWMSTNHGIAQ
;
A
#
# COMPACT_ATOMS: atom_id res chain seq x y z
N TYR A 1 -25.34 -22.53 1.63
CA TYR A 1 -24.24 -23.48 1.89
C TYR A 1 -23.04 -23.00 1.10
N LEU A 2 -21.98 -22.52 1.78
CA LEU A 2 -20.70 -22.20 1.15
C LEU A 2 -20.01 -23.54 0.84
N ARG A 3 -19.55 -23.69 -0.41
CA ARG A 3 -18.72 -24.85 -0.77
C ARG A 3 -17.32 -24.62 -0.19
N GLU A 4 -16.59 -25.67 0.15
CA GLU A 4 -15.19 -25.57 0.60
C GLU A 4 -14.30 -24.81 -0.37
N THR A 5 -14.65 -24.78 -1.64
CA THR A 5 -13.95 -24.08 -2.73
C THR A 5 -14.50 -22.67 -3.03
N SER A 6 -15.46 -22.16 -2.23
CA SER A 6 -15.91 -20.76 -2.34
C SER A 6 -14.90 -19.81 -1.71
N LEU A 7 -14.92 -18.52 -2.11
CA LEU A 7 -14.18 -17.51 -1.38
C LEU A 7 -14.57 -17.55 0.12
N SER A 8 -13.59 -17.42 1.00
CA SER A 8 -13.86 -17.37 2.45
C SER A 8 -14.86 -16.25 2.77
N PRO A 9 -15.84 -16.46 3.68
CA PRO A 9 -16.93 -15.51 3.94
C PRO A 9 -16.52 -14.27 4.74
N ASN A 10 -15.24 -13.94 4.74
CA ASN A 10 -14.64 -12.88 5.53
C ASN A 10 -14.51 -11.59 4.71
N PRO A 11 -14.50 -10.41 5.35
CA PRO A 11 -14.27 -9.16 4.64
C PRO A 11 -12.98 -9.18 3.82
N VAL A 12 -13.07 -8.71 2.57
CA VAL A 12 -11.95 -8.62 1.64
C VAL A 12 -11.20 -7.33 1.90
N ASN A 13 -9.89 -7.42 2.10
CA ASN A 13 -9.00 -6.26 2.27
C ASN A 13 -8.15 -5.96 1.04
N ALA A 14 -7.81 -6.97 0.25
CA ALA A 14 -6.92 -6.82 -0.90
C ALA A 14 -7.28 -7.78 -2.02
N ILE A 15 -7.11 -7.30 -3.24
CA ILE A 15 -7.23 -8.09 -4.47
C ILE A 15 -6.05 -7.74 -5.37
N SER A 16 -5.43 -8.75 -5.96
CA SER A 16 -4.38 -8.57 -6.96
C SER A 16 -4.48 -9.65 -8.03
N GLU A 17 -4.08 -9.33 -9.25
CA GLU A 17 -4.01 -10.28 -10.37
C GLU A 17 -2.55 -10.56 -10.71
N ASP A 18 -2.18 -11.84 -10.84
CA ASP A 18 -0.85 -12.22 -11.28
C ASP A 18 -0.73 -12.21 -12.81
N LYS A 19 0.50 -12.35 -13.33
CA LYS A 19 0.77 -12.33 -14.78
C LYS A 19 0.03 -13.43 -15.57
N ASP A 20 -0.38 -14.50 -14.92
CA ASP A 20 -1.11 -15.63 -15.52
C ASP A 20 -2.62 -15.42 -15.48
N GLY A 21 -3.08 -14.30 -14.90
CA GLY A 21 -4.50 -13.91 -14.76
C GLY A 21 -5.22 -14.61 -13.61
N ASN A 22 -4.49 -15.15 -12.63
CA ASN A 22 -5.10 -15.65 -11.41
C ASN A 22 -5.37 -14.50 -10.44
N LEU A 23 -6.51 -14.54 -9.77
CA LEU A 23 -6.87 -13.58 -8.74
C LEU A 23 -6.39 -14.06 -7.38
N TRP A 24 -5.76 -13.16 -6.65
CA TRP A 24 -5.34 -13.35 -5.28
C TRP A 24 -6.13 -12.42 -4.38
N VAL A 25 -6.79 -12.98 -3.38
CA VAL A 25 -7.72 -12.27 -2.50
C VAL A 25 -7.29 -12.45 -1.04
N GLY A 26 -6.93 -11.35 -0.41
CA GLY A 26 -6.61 -11.27 1.02
C GLY A 26 -7.84 -10.91 1.84
N THR A 27 -8.11 -11.68 2.89
CA THR A 27 -9.30 -11.51 3.73
C THR A 27 -8.94 -11.32 5.20
N VAL A 28 -9.89 -10.79 5.98
CA VAL A 28 -9.79 -10.74 7.43
C VAL A 28 -10.08 -12.14 7.97
N GLU A 29 -9.14 -12.75 8.69
CA GLU A 29 -9.25 -14.08 9.32
C GLU A 29 -9.46 -15.29 8.38
N GLY A 30 -9.68 -15.07 7.09
CA GLY A 30 -9.87 -16.15 6.09
C GLY A 30 -8.62 -16.48 5.27
N GLY A 31 -7.49 -15.86 5.57
CA GLY A 31 -6.22 -16.11 4.89
C GLY A 31 -6.11 -15.48 3.52
N LEU A 32 -5.20 -16.03 2.73
CA LEU A 32 -4.97 -15.68 1.33
C LEU A 32 -5.68 -16.70 0.45
N ASN A 33 -6.44 -16.23 -0.53
CA ASN A 33 -7.24 -17.06 -1.41
C ASN A 33 -6.82 -16.84 -2.85
N LYS A 34 -6.64 -17.92 -3.63
CA LYS A 34 -6.30 -17.88 -5.04
C LYS A 34 -7.44 -18.43 -5.87
N LYS A 35 -7.88 -17.69 -6.89
CA LYS A 35 -8.78 -18.17 -7.94
C LYS A 35 -7.98 -18.25 -9.23
N SER A 36 -7.79 -19.46 -9.77
CA SER A 36 -7.09 -19.64 -11.03
C SER A 36 -7.94 -19.10 -12.18
N LYS A 37 -7.27 -18.56 -13.21
CA LYS A 37 -7.95 -18.09 -14.41
C LYS A 37 -8.80 -19.20 -15.04
N GLY A 38 -10.08 -18.88 -15.29
CA GLY A 38 -11.03 -19.84 -15.85
C GLY A 38 -11.61 -20.85 -14.86
N SER A 39 -11.22 -20.82 -13.58
CA SER A 39 -11.82 -21.64 -12.53
C SER A 39 -12.85 -20.82 -11.74
N ASP A 40 -13.88 -21.48 -11.22
CA ASP A 40 -14.81 -20.88 -10.26
C ASP A 40 -14.46 -21.24 -8.80
N GLU A 41 -13.41 -22.02 -8.61
CA GLU A 41 -12.99 -22.50 -7.30
C GLU A 41 -11.81 -21.70 -6.76
N PHE A 42 -11.79 -21.54 -5.43
CA PHE A 42 -10.69 -20.92 -4.69
C PHE A 42 -9.84 -21.97 -3.99
N ILE A 43 -8.53 -21.73 -3.98
CA ILE A 43 -7.57 -22.42 -3.13
C ILE A 43 -7.29 -21.51 -1.95
N HIS A 44 -7.30 -22.07 -0.74
CA HIS A 44 -7.11 -21.33 0.51
C HIS A 44 -5.73 -21.60 1.09
N TYR A 45 -5.02 -20.54 1.43
CA TYR A 45 -3.76 -20.57 2.17
C TYR A 45 -4.03 -19.97 3.55
N THR A 46 -3.92 -20.82 4.58
CA THR A 46 -4.18 -20.44 5.96
C THR A 46 -2.96 -20.65 6.84
N PHE A 47 -2.93 -19.96 7.97
CA PHE A 47 -1.90 -20.17 8.99
C PHE A 47 -2.03 -21.56 9.62
N ASP A 48 -0.90 -22.25 9.69
CA ASP A 48 -0.75 -23.51 10.42
C ASP A 48 0.48 -23.38 11.32
N GLN A 49 0.30 -23.51 12.64
CA GLN A 49 1.39 -23.41 13.59
C GLN A 49 2.42 -24.53 13.47
N ASN A 50 2.02 -25.70 12.92
CA ASN A 50 2.89 -26.86 12.72
C ASN A 50 3.61 -26.82 11.35
N ASN A 51 3.24 -25.88 10.47
CA ASN A 51 3.84 -25.73 9.16
C ASN A 51 4.54 -24.37 9.06
N PRO A 52 5.88 -24.30 9.20
CA PRO A 52 6.62 -23.05 9.13
C PRO A 52 6.59 -22.38 7.76
N THR A 53 6.15 -23.12 6.72
CA THR A 53 6.04 -22.61 5.34
C THR A 53 4.61 -22.21 4.96
N SER A 54 3.64 -22.28 5.88
CA SER A 54 2.33 -21.66 5.70
C SER A 54 2.41 -20.14 5.85
N ILE A 55 1.35 -19.39 5.55
CA ILE A 55 1.31 -17.96 5.86
C ILE A 55 1.41 -17.71 7.36
N SER A 56 1.91 -16.53 7.76
CA SER A 56 2.17 -16.19 9.16
C SER A 56 0.92 -15.82 9.97
N ASN A 57 -0.17 -15.42 9.29
CA ASN A 57 -1.45 -15.04 9.92
C ASN A 57 -2.58 -15.08 8.89
N ASN A 58 -3.81 -15.35 9.34
CA ASN A 58 -4.99 -15.39 8.47
C ASN A 58 -5.57 -14.02 8.14
N SER A 59 -5.20 -12.96 8.83
CA SER A 59 -5.64 -11.60 8.52
C SER A 59 -4.69 -10.92 7.53
N ILE A 60 -4.99 -11.08 6.23
CA ILE A 60 -4.22 -10.45 5.15
C ILE A 60 -4.69 -9.00 5.00
N ARG A 61 -3.76 -8.06 5.09
CA ARG A 61 -4.02 -6.63 4.95
C ARG A 61 -3.83 -6.13 3.53
N GLY A 62 -2.87 -6.68 2.82
CA GLY A 62 -2.62 -6.29 1.44
C GLY A 62 -1.77 -7.32 0.70
N ILE A 63 -1.74 -7.17 -0.61
CA ILE A 63 -1.04 -8.03 -1.55
C ILE A 63 -0.29 -7.15 -2.55
N LEU A 64 0.98 -7.42 -2.76
CA LEU A 64 1.79 -6.87 -3.84
C LEU A 64 2.33 -8.04 -4.67
N ILE A 65 2.27 -7.94 -5.98
CA ILE A 65 2.99 -8.85 -6.89
C ILE A 65 4.04 -8.01 -7.58
N ASP A 66 5.31 -8.38 -7.39
CA ASP A 66 6.43 -7.63 -7.92
C ASP A 66 6.80 -8.04 -9.36
N SER A 67 7.69 -7.27 -9.98
CA SER A 67 8.13 -7.49 -11.37
C SER A 67 8.87 -8.81 -11.58
N GLU A 68 9.40 -9.42 -10.52
CA GLU A 68 10.03 -10.74 -10.53
C GLU A 68 9.02 -11.88 -10.33
N ASN A 69 7.71 -11.55 -10.27
CA ASN A 69 6.61 -12.47 -10.04
C ASN A 69 6.66 -13.16 -8.68
N HIS A 70 7.03 -12.41 -7.65
CA HIS A 70 6.87 -12.80 -6.27
C HIS A 70 5.64 -12.12 -5.70
N LEU A 71 4.80 -12.87 -5.01
CA LEU A 71 3.66 -12.37 -4.26
C LEU A 71 4.10 -12.09 -2.83
N TRP A 72 3.78 -10.88 -2.38
CA TRP A 72 4.05 -10.37 -1.03
C TRP A 72 2.72 -10.11 -0.32
N ALA A 73 2.31 -11.04 0.54
CA ALA A 73 1.11 -10.89 1.36
C ALA A 73 1.50 -10.37 2.74
N TYR A 74 1.14 -9.14 3.06
CA TYR A 74 1.41 -8.56 4.37
C TYR A 74 0.19 -8.65 5.27
N THR A 75 0.45 -8.91 6.55
CA THR A 75 -0.56 -9.28 7.52
C THR A 75 -0.78 -8.20 8.58
N TRP A 76 -1.84 -8.35 9.33
CA TRP A 76 -2.11 -7.53 10.49
C TRP A 76 -1.34 -8.08 11.69
N GLY A 77 -0.20 -7.46 12.01
CA GLY A 77 0.53 -7.71 13.26
C GLY A 77 1.57 -8.84 13.27
N VAL A 78 1.83 -9.55 12.13
CA VAL A 78 2.76 -10.70 12.13
C VAL A 78 3.75 -10.69 10.96
N GLY A 79 3.84 -9.58 10.21
CA GLY A 79 4.86 -9.43 9.16
C GLY A 79 4.37 -9.75 7.75
N ILE A 80 5.27 -10.23 6.90
CA ILE A 80 5.11 -10.37 5.46
C ILE A 80 5.35 -11.82 5.05
N ASN A 81 4.60 -12.30 4.07
CA ASN A 81 4.74 -13.62 3.49
C ASN A 81 5.08 -13.49 2.01
N GLU A 82 6.22 -14.03 1.60
CA GLU A 82 6.69 -14.07 0.22
C GLU A 82 6.39 -15.43 -0.40
N LEU A 83 5.80 -15.44 -1.59
CA LEU A 83 5.56 -16.64 -2.39
C LEU A 83 6.13 -16.45 -3.80
N ASN A 84 7.06 -17.30 -4.21
CA ASN A 84 7.57 -17.29 -5.57
C ASN A 84 6.58 -17.96 -6.53
N LEU A 85 5.93 -17.16 -7.37
CA LEU A 85 4.94 -17.63 -8.34
C LEU A 85 5.56 -18.24 -9.61
N ASN A 86 6.89 -18.13 -9.81
CA ASN A 86 7.57 -18.79 -10.94
C ASN A 86 7.74 -20.29 -10.75
N ILE A 87 7.56 -20.79 -9.51
CA ILE A 87 7.61 -22.20 -9.20
C ILE A 87 6.19 -22.78 -9.34
N PRO A 88 5.93 -23.68 -10.31
CA PRO A 88 4.61 -24.27 -10.49
C PRO A 88 4.10 -24.95 -9.22
N HIS A 89 2.82 -24.72 -8.89
CA HIS A 89 2.17 -25.31 -7.71
C HIS A 89 2.87 -25.01 -6.37
N ASN A 90 3.68 -23.94 -6.31
CA ASN A 90 4.34 -23.56 -5.07
C ASN A 90 3.30 -23.15 -4.01
N GLN A 91 3.43 -23.71 -2.82
CA GLN A 91 2.61 -23.41 -1.64
C GLN A 91 3.48 -23.05 -0.43
N THR A 92 4.78 -22.87 -0.67
CA THR A 92 5.77 -22.62 0.36
C THR A 92 6.03 -21.14 0.51
N PHE A 93 5.55 -20.55 1.60
CA PHE A 93 5.79 -19.16 1.92
C PHE A 93 7.08 -18.99 2.71
N GLN A 94 7.86 -17.98 2.34
CA GLN A 94 8.93 -17.46 3.18
C GLN A 94 8.32 -16.37 4.06
N ARG A 95 8.42 -16.53 5.39
CA ARG A 95 7.92 -15.54 6.35
C ARG A 95 9.01 -14.53 6.68
N HIS A 96 8.69 -13.25 6.59
CA HIS A 96 9.48 -12.14 7.07
C HIS A 96 8.76 -11.55 8.29
N ILE A 97 9.10 -12.05 9.44
CA ILE A 97 8.53 -11.64 10.73
C ILE A 97 9.50 -10.72 11.46
N ARG A 98 9.02 -10.06 12.51
CA ARG A 98 9.85 -9.21 13.34
C ARG A 98 10.93 -10.06 14.03
N GLU A 99 12.12 -10.02 13.48
CA GLU A 99 13.36 -10.55 14.06
C GLU A 99 14.43 -9.48 13.92
N ASP A 100 15.27 -9.33 14.94
CA ASP A 100 16.35 -8.33 14.94
C ASP A 100 17.33 -8.51 13.76
N SER A 101 17.45 -9.72 13.24
CA SER A 101 18.36 -10.07 12.14
C SER A 101 17.94 -9.54 10.76
N ILE A 102 16.66 -9.31 10.51
CA ILE A 102 16.15 -8.85 9.20
C ILE A 102 15.81 -7.37 9.16
N GLY A 103 15.75 -6.68 10.29
CA GLY A 103 15.54 -5.25 10.39
C GLY A 103 14.09 -4.78 10.16
N LEU A 104 13.10 -5.67 10.15
CA LEU A 104 11.69 -5.28 10.08
C LEU A 104 11.22 -4.81 11.47
N GLU A 105 11.03 -3.51 11.61
CA GLU A 105 10.46 -2.91 12.82
C GLU A 105 9.01 -2.49 12.55
N GLY A 106 8.07 -3.12 13.21
CA GLY A 106 6.65 -2.82 13.05
C GLY A 106 5.88 -3.96 12.41
N ASP A 107 4.91 -4.43 13.16
CA ASP A 107 4.14 -5.62 12.79
C ASP A 107 2.90 -5.28 11.96
N PHE A 108 2.44 -4.01 12.01
CA PHE A 108 1.24 -3.55 11.30
C PHE A 108 1.60 -2.85 10.00
N LEU A 109 1.55 -3.62 8.92
CA LEU A 109 1.79 -3.12 7.57
C LEU A 109 0.47 -2.62 6.97
N SER A 110 0.53 -1.49 6.27
CA SER A 110 -0.65 -0.85 5.68
C SER A 110 -0.60 -0.77 4.16
N SER A 111 0.60 -0.67 3.58
CA SER A 111 0.79 -0.51 2.14
C SER A 111 2.16 -0.98 1.69
N ALA A 112 2.28 -1.34 0.41
CA ALA A 112 3.54 -1.73 -0.21
C ALA A 112 3.58 -1.27 -1.67
N CYS A 113 4.78 -0.95 -2.18
CA CYS A 113 5.03 -0.75 -3.61
C CYS A 113 6.44 -1.18 -3.99
N GLU A 114 6.63 -1.52 -5.27
CA GLU A 114 7.93 -1.91 -5.80
C GLU A 114 8.72 -0.71 -6.30
N ASP A 115 9.99 -0.62 -5.90
CA ASP A 115 10.97 0.31 -6.41
C ASP A 115 11.97 -0.44 -7.31
N THR A 116 11.66 -0.46 -8.59
CA THR A 116 12.53 -1.11 -9.59
C THR A 116 13.86 -0.38 -9.80
N MET A 117 13.92 0.93 -9.48
CA MET A 117 15.13 1.72 -9.62
C MET A 117 16.17 1.36 -8.56
N ASN A 118 15.72 1.16 -7.31
CA ASN A 118 16.60 0.79 -6.20
C ASN A 118 16.59 -0.71 -5.89
N ASN A 119 15.97 -1.52 -6.76
CA ASN A 119 15.88 -2.97 -6.65
C ASN A 119 15.35 -3.43 -5.27
N GLY A 120 14.17 -2.95 -4.90
CA GLY A 120 13.58 -3.26 -3.62
C GLY A 120 12.09 -2.98 -3.54
N LEU A 121 11.57 -3.10 -2.33
CA LEU A 121 10.17 -2.87 -2.02
C LEU A 121 10.06 -1.90 -0.84
N TRP A 122 9.13 -0.98 -0.95
CA TRP A 122 8.76 -0.08 0.14
C TRP A 122 7.56 -0.64 0.89
N PHE A 123 7.61 -0.56 2.20
CA PHE A 123 6.51 -0.94 3.10
C PHE A 123 6.18 0.19 4.06
N GLY A 124 4.93 0.61 4.04
CA GLY A 124 4.37 1.51 5.04
C GLY A 124 3.90 0.72 6.27
N THR A 125 4.31 1.18 7.44
CA THR A 125 3.99 0.54 8.72
C THR A 125 3.50 1.57 9.74
N THR A 126 2.98 1.11 10.87
CA THR A 126 2.66 1.98 12.02
C THR A 126 3.89 2.61 12.68
N ARG A 127 5.09 2.17 12.30
CA ARG A 127 6.37 2.71 12.76
C ARG A 127 7.15 3.41 11.66
N GLY A 128 6.46 3.88 10.61
CA GLY A 128 7.05 4.62 9.51
C GLY A 128 7.34 3.76 8.28
N LEU A 129 8.36 4.12 7.54
CA LEU A 129 8.70 3.56 6.25
C LEU A 129 9.85 2.56 6.36
N HIS A 130 9.71 1.42 5.68
CA HIS A 130 10.74 0.40 5.58
C HIS A 130 11.05 0.09 4.12
N PHE A 131 12.33 -0.09 3.80
CA PHE A 131 12.79 -0.54 2.50
C PHE A 131 13.34 -1.96 2.59
N TYR A 132 12.78 -2.87 1.80
CA TYR A 132 13.32 -4.22 1.64
C TYR A 132 14.24 -4.27 0.43
N HIS A 133 15.47 -4.62 0.66
CA HIS A 133 16.47 -4.75 -0.39
C HIS A 133 16.50 -6.18 -0.91
N LYS A 134 16.03 -6.42 -2.14
CA LYS A 134 15.89 -7.77 -2.73
C LYS A 134 17.21 -8.55 -2.75
N LYS A 135 18.35 -7.89 -3.04
CA LYS A 135 19.66 -8.55 -3.12
C LYS A 135 20.18 -9.03 -1.77
N THR A 136 20.03 -8.24 -0.72
CA THR A 136 20.54 -8.59 0.63
C THR A 136 19.51 -9.30 1.49
N LYS A 137 18.24 -9.29 1.05
CA LYS A 137 17.07 -9.82 1.77
C LYS A 137 16.90 -9.21 3.18
N ARG A 138 17.20 -7.91 3.32
CA ARG A 138 17.13 -7.16 4.58
C ARG A 138 16.21 -5.97 4.47
N PHE A 139 15.54 -5.66 5.56
CA PHE A 139 14.81 -4.42 5.73
C PHE A 139 15.71 -3.34 6.33
N THR A 140 15.51 -2.11 5.87
CA THR A 140 16.12 -0.91 6.45
C THR A 140 14.98 0.05 6.76
N ARG A 141 14.89 0.49 8.01
CA ARG A 141 13.97 1.55 8.39
C ARG A 141 14.50 2.88 7.89
N VAL A 142 13.64 3.66 7.25
CA VAL A 142 13.96 5.00 6.77
C VAL A 142 13.50 6.01 7.80
N LEU A 143 14.45 6.82 8.29
CA LEU A 143 14.21 7.84 9.29
C LEU A 143 14.18 9.21 8.61
N PHE A 144 13.09 9.96 8.85
CA PHE A 144 12.99 11.35 8.43
C PHE A 144 13.62 12.23 9.52
N ASP A 145 14.45 13.19 9.10
CA ASP A 145 15.07 14.16 10.02
C ASP A 145 14.02 15.19 10.46
N ARG A 146 13.31 14.84 11.55
CA ARG A 146 12.29 15.68 12.17
C ARG A 146 12.61 15.92 13.64
N SER A 147 12.40 17.15 14.07
CA SER A 147 12.66 17.60 15.46
C SER A 147 11.73 16.98 16.51
N ASP A 148 10.59 16.43 16.08
CA ASP A 148 9.56 15.88 16.96
C ASP A 148 9.74 14.39 17.28
N ASN A 149 10.69 13.69 16.64
CA ASN A 149 10.93 12.24 16.79
C ASN A 149 9.66 11.35 16.69
N GLU A 150 8.54 11.93 16.26
CA GLU A 150 7.32 11.18 16.04
C GLU A 150 7.37 10.49 14.67
N PHE A 151 7.17 9.18 14.69
CA PHE A 151 7.08 8.39 13.47
C PHE A 151 5.63 8.36 13.03
N ASP A 152 5.33 9.07 11.95
CA ASP A 152 4.02 8.98 11.35
C ASP A 152 3.79 7.57 10.81
N ALA A 153 2.69 6.98 11.22
CA ALA A 153 2.20 5.76 10.59
C ALA A 153 1.96 6.03 9.10
N VAL A 154 2.66 5.29 8.24
CA VAL A 154 2.51 5.41 6.79
C VAL A 154 1.36 4.53 6.35
N GLY A 155 0.25 5.14 5.93
CA GLY A 155 -1.00 4.45 5.59
C GLY A 155 -1.11 4.02 4.14
N SER A 156 -0.57 4.81 3.21
CA SER A 156 -0.61 4.58 1.77
C SER A 156 0.68 5.03 1.12
N ILE A 157 1.20 4.25 0.17
CA ILE A 157 2.39 4.58 -0.59
C ILE A 157 2.21 4.27 -2.08
N ILE A 158 2.74 5.15 -2.94
CA ILE A 158 2.90 4.89 -4.37
C ILE A 158 4.22 5.47 -4.87
N ILE A 159 4.72 4.96 -5.98
CA ILE A 159 5.80 5.60 -6.75
C ILE A 159 5.19 6.19 -8.01
N ASP A 160 5.36 7.50 -8.20
CA ASP A 160 4.86 8.20 -9.39
C ASP A 160 5.80 8.05 -10.60
N ARG A 161 5.34 8.50 -11.78
CA ARG A 161 6.12 8.47 -13.03
C ARG A 161 7.39 9.31 -12.98
N LYS A 162 7.44 10.30 -12.08
CA LYS A 162 8.64 11.12 -11.83
C LYS A 162 9.63 10.44 -10.88
N LYS A 163 9.38 9.16 -10.50
CA LYS A 163 10.20 8.39 -9.55
C LYS A 163 10.28 9.04 -8.18
N ARG A 164 9.17 9.52 -7.69
CA ARG A 164 9.00 10.00 -6.33
C ARG A 164 8.11 9.04 -5.56
N LEU A 165 8.49 8.73 -4.32
CA LEU A 165 7.67 7.97 -3.39
C LEU A 165 6.76 8.94 -2.63
N TRP A 166 5.46 8.80 -2.84
CA TRP A 166 4.42 9.52 -2.12
C TRP A 166 3.96 8.68 -0.95
N MET A 167 3.88 9.27 0.24
CA MET A 167 3.52 8.60 1.48
C MET A 167 2.42 9.38 2.19
N GLY A 168 1.24 8.77 2.30
CA GLY A 168 0.13 9.30 3.07
C GLY A 168 0.26 8.89 4.53
N THR A 169 0.22 9.87 5.42
CA THR A 169 0.33 9.68 6.87
C THR A 169 -0.92 10.19 7.61
N SER A 170 -0.88 10.14 8.94
CA SER A 170 -1.94 10.72 9.80
C SER A 170 -1.98 12.24 9.76
N GLU A 171 -0.89 12.91 9.35
CA GLU A 171 -0.74 14.37 9.44
C GLU A 171 -0.46 15.06 8.11
N GLY A 172 -0.43 14.33 7.02
CA GLY A 172 -0.15 14.87 5.70
C GLY A 172 0.53 13.89 4.76
N VAL A 173 1.29 14.43 3.81
CA VAL A 173 1.96 13.67 2.76
C VAL A 173 3.45 13.96 2.74
N PHE A 174 4.26 12.91 2.75
CA PHE A 174 5.68 13.00 2.42
C PHE A 174 5.90 12.61 0.97
N ILE A 175 6.80 13.31 0.31
CA ILE A 175 7.22 13.03 -1.08
C ILE A 175 8.73 12.92 -1.08
N MET A 176 9.26 11.73 -1.33
CA MET A 176 10.69 11.46 -1.39
C MET A 176 11.14 11.30 -2.84
N ASP A 177 12.20 11.99 -3.23
CA ASP A 177 12.84 11.80 -4.52
C ASP A 177 13.73 10.55 -4.49
N LEU A 178 13.33 9.52 -5.22
CA LEU A 178 14.05 8.24 -5.27
C LEU A 178 15.40 8.31 -5.99
N HIS A 179 15.64 9.34 -6.81
CA HIS A 179 16.98 9.56 -7.39
C HIS A 179 18.00 10.00 -6.33
N SER A 180 17.54 10.63 -5.26
CA SER A 180 18.40 11.05 -4.14
C SER A 180 18.57 9.97 -3.07
N PHE A 181 17.76 8.88 -3.14
CA PHE A 181 17.78 7.83 -2.13
C PHE A 181 19.04 6.97 -2.22
N SER A 182 19.70 6.80 -1.09
CA SER A 182 20.85 5.90 -0.95
C SER A 182 20.76 5.12 0.35
N ILE A 183 20.65 3.81 0.24
CA ILE A 183 20.59 2.90 1.39
C ILE A 183 21.85 3.00 2.25
N SER A 184 23.01 3.18 1.62
CA SER A 184 24.31 3.15 2.32
C SER A 184 24.57 4.39 3.16
N SER A 185 23.99 5.54 2.77
CA SER A 185 24.17 6.81 3.48
C SER A 185 22.98 7.23 4.32
N ALA A 186 21.83 6.54 4.18
CA ALA A 186 20.53 6.92 4.73
C ALA A 186 20.16 8.38 4.41
N GLN A 187 20.73 8.93 3.31
CA GLN A 187 20.46 10.30 2.84
C GLN A 187 19.42 10.26 1.72
N PHE A 188 18.48 11.17 1.77
CA PHE A 188 17.46 11.39 0.75
C PHE A 188 16.87 12.79 0.93
N SER A 189 16.36 13.37 -0.17
CA SER A 189 15.59 14.60 -0.13
C SER A 189 14.10 14.28 -0.07
N TYR A 190 13.35 15.05 0.70
CA TYR A 190 11.91 14.91 0.77
C TYR A 190 11.21 16.26 0.93
N THR A 191 9.95 16.32 0.52
CA THR A 191 9.03 17.43 0.80
C THR A 191 7.94 16.92 1.72
N TYR A 192 7.61 17.69 2.76
CA TYR A 192 6.50 17.39 3.65
C TYR A 192 5.37 18.38 3.43
N LEU A 193 4.23 17.87 2.95
CA LEU A 193 3.02 18.62 2.71
C LEU A 193 2.08 18.44 3.90
N LYS A 194 1.89 19.52 4.65
CA LYS A 194 0.92 19.58 5.75
C LYS A 194 0.00 20.80 5.59
N HIS A 195 -1.03 20.83 6.38
CA HIS A 195 -1.96 21.95 6.43
C HIS A 195 -1.23 23.27 6.75
N LYS A 196 -1.59 24.29 5.99
CA LYS A 196 -1.17 25.66 6.25
C LYS A 196 -2.41 26.55 6.33
N LEU A 197 -2.68 27.07 7.53
CA LEU A 197 -3.85 27.92 7.79
C LEU A 197 -3.96 29.13 6.86
N THR A 198 -2.83 29.60 6.33
CA THR A 198 -2.75 30.75 5.43
C THR A 198 -2.91 30.41 3.95
N GLU A 199 -2.94 29.13 3.60
CA GLU A 199 -3.01 28.66 2.23
C GLU A 199 -4.24 27.74 2.03
N PRO A 200 -5.38 28.29 1.53
CA PRO A 200 -6.63 27.52 1.35
C PRO A 200 -6.50 26.29 0.43
N THR A 201 -5.52 26.30 -0.47
CA THR A 201 -5.22 25.21 -1.41
C THR A 201 -4.24 24.17 -0.82
N SER A 202 -3.78 24.33 0.41
CA SER A 202 -2.98 23.34 1.11
C SER A 202 -3.84 22.16 1.55
N LEU A 203 -3.18 21.00 1.76
CA LEU A 203 -3.84 19.84 2.38
C LEU A 203 -4.33 20.23 3.77
N GLN A 204 -5.57 19.90 4.10
CA GLN A 204 -6.06 20.03 5.46
C GLN A 204 -5.48 18.88 6.31
N LEU A 205 -5.23 19.15 7.59
CA LEU A 205 -4.66 18.17 8.54
C LEU A 205 -5.60 16.99 8.68
N GLU A 206 -5.35 15.93 7.92
CA GLU A 206 -6.07 14.67 8.10
C GLU A 206 -5.32 13.49 7.51
N LYS A 207 -5.67 12.33 8.00
CA LYS A 207 -5.14 11.06 7.55
C LYS A 207 -5.45 10.84 6.07
N ILE A 208 -4.42 10.59 5.28
CA ILE A 208 -4.54 10.16 3.88
C ILE A 208 -4.67 8.64 3.86
N ASN A 209 -5.81 8.17 3.39
CA ASN A 209 -6.13 6.74 3.33
C ASN A 209 -5.59 6.06 2.07
N CYS A 210 -5.60 6.77 0.94
CA CYS A 210 -5.16 6.24 -0.35
C CYS A 210 -4.57 7.33 -1.23
N ILE A 211 -3.63 6.93 -2.08
CA ILE A 211 -2.98 7.77 -3.08
C ILE A 211 -2.96 6.98 -4.39
N ILE A 212 -3.27 7.61 -5.50
CA ILE A 212 -3.05 7.05 -6.85
C ILE A 212 -2.48 8.11 -7.79
N GLU A 213 -1.80 7.68 -8.83
CA GLU A 213 -1.50 8.46 -10.03
C GLU A 213 -2.35 7.92 -11.17
N ASP A 214 -3.18 8.77 -11.78
CA ASP A 214 -4.03 8.38 -12.89
C ASP A 214 -3.26 8.23 -14.22
N HIS A 215 -3.93 7.76 -15.26
CA HIS A 215 -3.32 7.57 -16.57
C HIS A 215 -2.79 8.88 -17.20
N ASN A 216 -3.24 10.04 -16.77
CA ASN A 216 -2.75 11.34 -17.20
C ASN A 216 -1.54 11.84 -16.39
N GLY A 217 -1.18 11.13 -15.31
CA GLY A 217 -0.11 11.53 -14.38
C GLY A 217 -0.58 12.47 -13.29
N THR A 218 -1.89 12.61 -13.07
CA THR A 218 -2.43 13.41 -11.97
C THR A 218 -2.44 12.59 -10.69
N ILE A 219 -1.92 13.19 -9.61
CA ILE A 219 -1.97 12.58 -8.28
C ILE A 219 -3.31 12.89 -7.60
N TRP A 220 -3.93 11.85 -7.08
CA TRP A 220 -5.17 11.92 -6.32
C TRP A 220 -4.97 11.37 -4.92
N LEU A 221 -5.49 12.09 -3.91
CA LEU A 221 -5.37 11.71 -2.51
C LEU A 221 -6.78 11.57 -1.92
N GLY A 222 -7.07 10.41 -1.36
CA GLY A 222 -8.30 10.18 -0.62
C GLY A 222 -8.08 10.39 0.87
N ALA A 223 -8.80 11.34 1.48
CA ALA A 223 -8.66 11.70 2.88
C ALA A 223 -9.75 11.09 3.77
N ASN A 224 -9.47 11.02 5.06
CA ASN A 224 -10.42 10.61 6.08
C ASN A 224 -11.19 11.83 6.60
N GLY A 225 -12.36 12.12 6.00
CA GLY A 225 -13.23 13.22 6.42
C GLY A 225 -13.17 14.48 5.55
N ASN A 226 -12.10 14.71 4.78
CA ASN A 226 -11.92 15.92 3.97
C ASN A 226 -12.08 15.71 2.45
N GLY A 227 -12.58 14.56 2.02
CA GLY A 227 -12.91 14.30 0.64
C GLY A 227 -11.71 13.86 -0.21
N LEU A 228 -11.75 14.24 -1.47
CA LEU A 228 -10.79 13.88 -2.50
C LEU A 228 -9.97 15.12 -2.89
N TYR A 229 -8.65 14.97 -2.91
CA TYR A 229 -7.75 16.00 -3.40
C TYR A 229 -7.15 15.60 -4.74
N GLN A 230 -7.18 16.53 -5.68
CA GLN A 230 -6.50 16.44 -6.97
C GLN A 230 -5.31 17.37 -6.98
N LEU A 231 -4.12 16.89 -7.31
CA LEU A 231 -2.98 17.77 -7.53
C LEU A 231 -3.25 18.68 -8.72
N ALA A 232 -3.31 19.99 -8.48
CA ALA A 232 -3.61 21.01 -9.49
C ALA A 232 -2.34 21.59 -10.10
N GLU A 233 -1.38 22.00 -9.23
CA GLU A 233 -0.12 22.59 -9.67
C GLU A 233 1.04 22.12 -8.80
N GLU A 234 2.17 21.95 -9.44
CA GLU A 234 3.46 21.64 -8.82
C GLU A 234 4.52 22.62 -9.33
N ASN A 235 5.11 23.37 -8.42
CA ASN A 235 6.18 24.32 -8.74
C ASN A 235 7.33 24.14 -7.72
N GLY A 236 8.28 23.29 -8.08
CA GLY A 236 9.38 22.89 -7.20
C GLY A 236 8.86 22.14 -5.96
N THR A 237 8.94 22.78 -4.78
CA THR A 237 8.43 22.23 -3.51
C THR A 237 7.03 22.75 -3.13
N GLN A 238 6.41 23.56 -3.99
CA GLN A 238 5.06 24.08 -3.79
C GLN A 238 4.06 23.21 -4.54
N PHE A 239 3.03 22.79 -3.84
CA PHE A 239 1.95 21.93 -4.34
C PHE A 239 0.62 22.57 -3.98
N THR A 240 -0.28 22.66 -4.97
CA THR A 240 -1.65 23.10 -4.75
C THR A 240 -2.62 21.99 -5.13
N PHE A 241 -3.76 21.96 -4.45
CA PHE A 241 -4.75 20.90 -4.64
C PHE A 241 -6.14 21.49 -4.84
N HIS A 242 -6.91 20.90 -5.75
CA HIS A 242 -8.37 21.03 -5.76
C HIS A 242 -8.95 20.01 -4.77
N ASN A 243 -9.88 20.45 -3.94
CA ASN A 243 -10.55 19.59 -2.97
C ASN A 243 -12.02 19.39 -3.36
N TYR A 244 -12.41 18.13 -3.52
CA TYR A 244 -13.77 17.71 -3.80
C TYR A 244 -14.39 17.10 -2.54
N THR A 245 -15.61 17.54 -2.21
CA THR A 245 -16.33 17.16 -1.00
C THR A 245 -17.77 16.76 -1.31
N ARG A 246 -18.57 16.49 -0.28
CA ARG A 246 -20.02 16.30 -0.44
C ARG A 246 -20.72 17.48 -1.12
N LYS A 247 -20.19 18.70 -1.01
CA LYS A 247 -20.74 19.88 -1.70
C LYS A 247 -20.57 19.78 -3.21
N ASP A 248 -19.58 19.01 -3.66
CA ASP A 248 -19.23 18.80 -5.06
C ASP A 248 -19.81 17.48 -5.59
N GLY A 249 -20.63 16.77 -4.79
CA GLY A 249 -21.35 15.58 -5.21
C GLY A 249 -20.81 14.26 -4.65
N LEU A 250 -19.76 14.26 -3.84
CA LEU A 250 -19.30 13.02 -3.19
C LEU A 250 -20.36 12.48 -2.21
N PRO A 251 -20.60 11.16 -2.16
CA PRO A 251 -21.55 10.58 -1.21
C PRO A 251 -21.08 10.72 0.25
N ASN A 252 -19.77 10.75 0.48
CA ASN A 252 -19.15 10.98 1.78
C ASN A 252 -17.76 11.59 1.65
N ASN A 253 -17.31 12.35 2.65
CA ASN A 253 -15.98 12.97 2.68
C ASN A 253 -14.87 12.00 3.13
N THR A 254 -15.18 10.80 3.57
CA THR A 254 -14.16 9.78 3.85
C THR A 254 -13.99 8.89 2.63
N ILE A 255 -12.88 9.06 1.95
CA ILE A 255 -12.47 8.22 0.83
C ILE A 255 -11.58 7.10 1.39
N ILE A 256 -11.96 5.84 1.14
CA ILE A 256 -11.27 4.65 1.65
C ILE A 256 -10.27 4.13 0.62
N GLY A 257 -10.68 4.07 -0.64
CA GLY A 257 -9.86 3.60 -1.75
C GLY A 257 -10.28 4.26 -3.05
N ILE A 258 -9.33 4.36 -3.97
CA ILE A 258 -9.52 4.91 -5.32
C ILE A 258 -8.92 3.91 -6.31
N VAL A 259 -9.61 3.70 -7.41
CA VAL A 259 -9.11 2.91 -8.54
C VAL A 259 -9.52 3.58 -9.84
N GLU A 260 -8.65 3.53 -10.83
CA GLU A 260 -8.97 3.97 -12.19
C GLU A 260 -9.34 2.77 -13.05
N ASP A 261 -10.42 2.87 -13.81
CA ASP A 261 -10.81 1.86 -14.76
C ASP A 261 -10.10 2.04 -16.13
N LYS A 262 -10.27 1.06 -17.01
CA LYS A 262 -9.64 1.07 -18.35
C LYS A 262 -10.11 2.22 -19.26
N THR A 263 -11.16 2.91 -18.89
CA THR A 263 -11.73 4.07 -19.62
C THR A 263 -11.29 5.40 -19.02
N GLY A 264 -10.52 5.39 -17.94
CA GLY A 264 -10.00 6.57 -17.26
C GLY A 264 -10.95 7.16 -16.22
N HIS A 265 -12.03 6.45 -15.86
CA HIS A 265 -12.89 6.88 -14.77
C HIS A 265 -12.32 6.45 -13.42
N LEU A 266 -12.40 7.37 -12.46
CA LEU A 266 -12.02 7.09 -11.07
C LEU A 266 -13.21 6.55 -10.30
N TRP A 267 -13.04 5.40 -9.71
CA TRP A 267 -14.00 4.79 -8.80
C TRP A 267 -13.48 4.89 -7.36
N MET A 268 -14.32 5.38 -6.48
CA MET A 268 -13.97 5.64 -5.08
C MET A 268 -14.91 4.90 -4.16
N SER A 269 -14.35 4.16 -3.20
CA SER A 269 -15.12 3.63 -2.08
C SER A 269 -15.14 4.66 -0.95
N THR A 270 -16.31 4.85 -0.36
CA THR A 270 -16.52 5.77 0.75
C THR A 270 -17.28 5.09 1.90
N ASN A 271 -17.42 5.76 3.04
CA ASN A 271 -18.26 5.23 4.13
C ASN A 271 -19.76 5.15 3.77
N HIS A 272 -20.20 5.75 2.67
CA HIS A 272 -21.59 5.76 2.20
C HIS A 272 -21.73 5.33 0.75
N GLY A 273 -21.04 4.26 0.36
CA GLY A 273 -21.13 3.67 -0.96
C GLY A 273 -19.98 4.07 -1.89
N ILE A 274 -20.22 3.94 -3.18
CA ILE A 274 -19.25 4.12 -4.26
C ILE A 274 -19.58 5.39 -5.04
N ALA A 275 -18.57 6.16 -5.42
CA ALA A 275 -18.64 7.28 -6.36
C ALA A 275 -17.81 6.99 -7.61
N GLN A 276 -18.21 7.60 -8.72
CA GLN A 276 -17.45 7.65 -9.97
C GLN A 276 -17.19 9.12 -10.32
#